data_b1ba325b2e8e10cbf332277b771ddd36
#
_entry.id   b1ba325b2e8e10cbf332277b771ddd36
#
_cell.length_a   1.000
_cell.length_b   1.000
_cell.length_c   1.000
_cell.angle_alpha   90.00
_cell.angle_beta   90.00
_cell.angle_gamma   90.00
#
_symmetry.space_group_name_H-M   'P 1'
#
loop_
_entity.id
_entity.type
_entity.pdbx_description
1 polymer ?
#
loop_
_entity_poly.entity_id
_entity_poly.type
_entity_poly.pdbx_seq_one_letter_code
_entity_poly.pdbx_strand_id
1 'polypeptide(L)'
;MILGMGWFTALAMAVLLAALPPGGSFVDDDGSVHEGAIEGIAAVGITRGCNPPSSDRYCPDSTVNREQMAAFLARALDLPAADRDYFTDDDGSIFESDINRLAAAGITRGCNPPAGDRFCPHGSMTRGAMAAMLARAFNYPASGVDRFTDDDGHLFESDIERIAAQGVTLGCNPPANDRFCPNRSVTRGAMASFLARALDLDQTTPPPRESPLPGNPDGTYPVPAEGRAEDVSHPDIVIGNGAPASCTSAAVVDAVALGGVITFDCGPRPHTIVMTETAKVFNNTGPKIVIDGGGLVTLSGGGTKRILYMNTCDPDQVWTTSHCQDQDHPQLTIQNLTFTEADSTGLEYDGGGAVWVRGGRFKIVNSVFTRNRCEATGPDVGGASVRVFSQYRDLPVYVTNSTFGGGPTFGNECSNAGGISSIGVSWTITNSLFSYNETTGWGANPQRSGSPGGGSGAAIYNDGNEMTLRVLGTKIEHNHANEGGAAIFFVSNDRTGHLIIEDSVLRDNPSDGFGTAGFPGIFYLGRGPIQVSNSTIE
;
A
#
# COMPACT_ATOMS: atom_id res chain seq x y z
N MET A 1 -7.45 -63.99 -19.34
CA MET A 1 -8.53 -63.01 -19.13
C MET A 1 -8.35 -62.44 -17.71
N ILE A 2 -7.48 -61.47 -17.57
CA ILE A 2 -7.17 -60.82 -16.27
C ILE A 2 -7.34 -59.30 -16.50
N LEU A 3 -8.37 -58.75 -15.87
CA LEU A 3 -8.70 -57.31 -15.86
C LEU A 3 -7.68 -56.60 -14.97
N GLY A 4 -6.94 -55.67 -15.56
CA GLY A 4 -6.09 -54.73 -14.81
C GLY A 4 -6.91 -53.58 -14.31
N MET A 5 -7.07 -53.46 -12.99
CA MET A 5 -7.54 -52.25 -12.31
C MET A 5 -6.37 -51.27 -12.23
N GLY A 6 -6.44 -50.18 -13.01
CA GLY A 6 -5.52 -49.07 -12.89
C GLY A 6 -5.84 -48.26 -11.62
N TRP A 7 -4.87 -48.20 -10.74
CA TRP A 7 -4.89 -47.33 -9.57
C TRP A 7 -4.45 -45.93 -10.00
N PHE A 8 -5.39 -44.99 -10.00
CA PHE A 8 -5.04 -43.58 -10.03
C PHE A 8 -4.54 -43.17 -8.62
N THR A 9 -3.25 -43.10 -8.47
CA THR A 9 -2.65 -42.47 -7.30
C THR A 9 -2.85 -40.95 -7.43
N ALA A 10 -3.79 -40.41 -6.67
CA ALA A 10 -3.89 -38.98 -6.44
C ALA A 10 -2.60 -38.54 -5.70
N LEU A 11 -1.75 -37.80 -6.37
CA LEU A 11 -0.61 -37.13 -5.75
C LEU A 11 -1.18 -35.96 -4.94
N ALA A 12 -1.42 -36.19 -3.65
CA ALA A 12 -1.72 -35.11 -2.70
C ALA A 12 -0.44 -34.28 -2.58
N MET A 13 -0.40 -33.15 -3.27
CA MET A 13 0.61 -32.13 -3.08
C MET A 13 0.36 -31.54 -1.68
N ALA A 14 1.14 -31.97 -0.70
CA ALA A 14 1.17 -31.37 0.62
C ALA A 14 1.73 -29.95 0.45
N VAL A 15 0.85 -28.96 0.27
CA VAL A 15 1.20 -27.55 0.43
C VAL A 15 1.58 -27.40 1.90
N LEU A 16 2.87 -27.21 2.18
CA LEU A 16 3.28 -26.70 3.47
C LEU A 16 2.52 -25.37 3.68
N LEU A 17 1.59 -25.36 4.61
CA LEU A 17 0.91 -24.17 5.08
C LEU A 17 1.96 -23.26 5.73
N ALA A 18 2.65 -22.46 4.93
CA ALA A 18 3.33 -21.27 5.45
C ALA A 18 2.22 -20.36 5.98
N ALA A 19 2.33 -19.92 7.23
CA ALA A 19 1.40 -18.93 7.76
C ALA A 19 1.33 -17.76 6.78
N LEU A 20 0.11 -17.32 6.45
CA LEU A 20 -0.09 -16.16 5.58
C LEU A 20 0.65 -14.94 6.16
N PRO A 21 1.22 -14.08 5.30
CA PRO A 21 1.82 -12.85 5.78
C PRO A 21 0.77 -11.98 6.48
N PRO A 22 1.14 -11.13 7.43
CA PRO A 22 0.21 -10.20 8.08
C PRO A 22 -0.56 -9.38 7.04
N GLY A 23 -1.90 -9.34 7.16
CA GLY A 23 -2.79 -8.67 6.22
C GLY A 23 -2.89 -9.32 4.83
N GLY A 24 -2.37 -10.53 4.63
CA GLY A 24 -2.55 -11.31 3.41
C GLY A 24 -1.90 -10.75 2.14
N SER A 25 -2.44 -11.19 1.00
CA SER A 25 -1.95 -10.86 -0.35
C SER A 25 -2.45 -9.50 -0.86
N PHE A 26 -3.60 -9.04 -0.37
CA PHE A 26 -4.23 -7.81 -0.84
C PHE A 26 -4.40 -6.80 0.29
N VAL A 27 -4.48 -5.53 -0.08
CA VAL A 27 -4.51 -4.42 0.86
C VAL A 27 -5.92 -3.90 1.16
N ASP A 28 -6.91 -4.31 0.36
CA ASP A 28 -8.28 -3.80 0.41
C ASP A 28 -9.32 -4.86 0.83
N ASP A 29 -8.86 -6.02 1.29
CA ASP A 29 -9.72 -7.09 1.81
C ASP A 29 -9.57 -7.28 3.33
N ASP A 30 -8.65 -6.56 3.96
CA ASP A 30 -8.46 -6.55 5.42
C ASP A 30 -9.79 -6.26 6.14
N GLY A 31 -10.20 -7.17 7.01
CA GLY A 31 -11.47 -7.08 7.76
C GLY A 31 -12.73 -7.40 6.94
N SER A 32 -12.60 -7.80 5.67
CA SER A 32 -13.71 -8.35 4.89
C SER A 32 -14.15 -9.69 5.47
N VAL A 33 -15.46 -9.95 5.49
CA VAL A 33 -15.99 -11.28 5.85
C VAL A 33 -15.57 -12.39 4.86
N HIS A 34 -14.98 -12.01 3.75
CA HIS A 34 -14.49 -12.86 2.69
C HIS A 34 -12.97 -13.01 2.66
N GLU A 35 -12.24 -12.31 3.54
CA GLU A 35 -10.77 -12.22 3.54
C GLU A 35 -10.09 -13.59 3.50
N GLY A 36 -10.41 -14.51 4.41
CA GLY A 36 -9.83 -15.85 4.39
C GLY A 36 -10.08 -16.63 3.10
N ALA A 37 -11.25 -16.45 2.47
CA ALA A 37 -11.56 -17.09 1.19
C ALA A 37 -10.80 -16.44 0.01
N ILE A 38 -10.62 -15.13 0.06
CA ILE A 38 -9.82 -14.36 -0.92
C ILE A 38 -8.37 -14.84 -0.87
N GLU A 39 -7.79 -14.93 0.32
CA GLU A 39 -6.45 -15.44 0.52
C GLU A 39 -6.30 -16.91 0.10
N GLY A 40 -7.30 -17.74 0.35
CA GLY A 40 -7.32 -19.13 -0.09
C GLY A 40 -7.23 -19.26 -1.62
N ILE A 41 -7.99 -18.48 -2.38
CA ILE A 41 -7.92 -18.50 -3.85
C ILE A 41 -6.68 -17.79 -4.41
N ALA A 42 -6.10 -16.85 -3.68
CA ALA A 42 -4.83 -16.22 -4.04
C ALA A 42 -3.65 -17.19 -3.90
N ALA A 43 -3.59 -17.92 -2.79
CA ALA A 43 -2.55 -18.89 -2.49
C ALA A 43 -2.40 -19.98 -3.57
N VAL A 44 -3.49 -20.34 -4.23
CA VAL A 44 -3.50 -21.32 -5.33
C VAL A 44 -3.50 -20.67 -6.73
N GLY A 45 -3.29 -19.36 -6.83
CA GLY A 45 -3.10 -18.64 -8.10
C GLY A 45 -4.38 -18.42 -8.93
N ILE A 46 -5.57 -18.62 -8.37
CA ILE A 46 -6.85 -18.40 -9.06
C ILE A 46 -7.08 -16.92 -9.33
N THR A 47 -6.68 -16.05 -8.38
CA THR A 47 -6.79 -14.60 -8.53
C THR A 47 -5.40 -13.93 -8.64
N ARG A 48 -5.38 -12.78 -9.32
CA ARG A 48 -4.22 -11.89 -9.45
C ARG A 48 -4.58 -10.46 -9.07
N GLY A 49 -5.64 -10.28 -8.28
CA GLY A 49 -6.11 -8.96 -7.92
C GLY A 49 -6.99 -8.30 -8.98
N CYS A 50 -7.24 -6.99 -8.81
CA CYS A 50 -8.12 -6.20 -9.68
C CYS A 50 -7.43 -4.97 -10.31
N ASN A 51 -6.19 -4.65 -9.96
CA ASN A 51 -5.48 -3.42 -10.35
C ASN A 51 -4.08 -3.71 -10.94
N PRO A 52 -3.97 -4.41 -12.10
CA PRO A 52 -2.67 -4.61 -12.72
C PRO A 52 -2.05 -3.25 -13.17
N PRO A 53 -0.71 -3.08 -13.12
CA PRO A 53 0.29 -4.11 -12.83
C PRO A 53 0.58 -4.34 -11.34
N SER A 54 0.13 -3.46 -10.43
CA SER A 54 0.44 -3.56 -8.99
C SER A 54 -0.09 -4.87 -8.36
N SER A 55 -1.30 -5.26 -8.74
CA SER A 55 -1.95 -6.51 -8.29
C SER A 55 -2.01 -6.69 -6.76
N ASP A 56 -2.05 -5.57 -6.04
CA ASP A 56 -2.10 -5.51 -4.58
C ASP A 56 -3.51 -5.29 -4.02
N ARG A 57 -4.53 -5.21 -4.90
CA ARG A 57 -5.94 -5.06 -4.53
C ARG A 57 -6.79 -6.19 -5.07
N TYR A 58 -7.76 -6.62 -4.29
CA TYR A 58 -8.74 -7.61 -4.68
C TYR A 58 -10.07 -7.03 -5.13
N CYS A 59 -10.45 -5.86 -4.65
CA CYS A 59 -11.75 -5.19 -4.90
C CYS A 59 -12.96 -6.04 -4.46
N PRO A 60 -13.08 -6.43 -3.17
CA PRO A 60 -14.06 -7.43 -2.71
C PRO A 60 -15.52 -7.05 -2.98
N ASP A 61 -15.86 -5.75 -2.94
CA ASP A 61 -17.22 -5.25 -3.12
C ASP A 61 -17.64 -5.04 -4.58
N SER A 62 -16.67 -5.09 -5.51
CA SER A 62 -16.96 -4.97 -6.94
C SER A 62 -17.75 -6.16 -7.45
N THR A 63 -18.74 -5.93 -8.32
CA THR A 63 -19.51 -7.00 -8.94
C THR A 63 -18.71 -7.74 -9.99
N VAL A 64 -18.93 -9.05 -10.10
CA VAL A 64 -18.32 -9.91 -11.12
C VAL A 64 -19.18 -9.89 -12.38
N ASN A 65 -18.55 -9.73 -13.54
CA ASN A 65 -19.19 -9.99 -14.82
C ASN A 65 -18.93 -11.43 -15.32
N ARG A 66 -19.55 -11.81 -16.44
CA ARG A 66 -19.49 -13.20 -16.91
C ARG A 66 -18.10 -13.61 -17.40
N GLU A 67 -17.36 -12.72 -18.08
CA GLU A 67 -16.00 -13.01 -18.53
C GLU A 67 -15.00 -13.17 -17.38
N GLN A 68 -15.15 -12.36 -16.32
CA GLN A 68 -14.34 -12.52 -15.11
C GLN A 68 -14.62 -13.84 -14.42
N MET A 69 -15.89 -14.26 -14.35
CA MET A 69 -16.25 -15.58 -13.82
C MET A 69 -15.62 -16.70 -14.65
N ALA A 70 -15.57 -16.55 -15.99
CA ALA A 70 -14.90 -17.52 -16.85
C ALA A 70 -13.42 -17.65 -16.50
N ALA A 71 -12.71 -16.53 -16.33
CA ALA A 71 -11.32 -16.55 -15.96
C ALA A 71 -11.05 -17.20 -14.59
N PHE A 72 -11.91 -16.96 -13.60
CA PHE A 72 -11.80 -17.59 -12.29
C PHE A 72 -11.98 -19.12 -12.37
N LEU A 73 -13.00 -19.58 -13.08
CA LEU A 73 -13.27 -21.02 -13.22
C LEU A 73 -12.23 -21.73 -14.09
N ALA A 74 -11.77 -21.11 -15.18
CA ALA A 74 -10.75 -21.69 -16.04
C ALA A 74 -9.45 -21.93 -15.27
N ARG A 75 -9.04 -20.99 -14.41
CA ARG A 75 -7.86 -21.12 -13.54
C ARG A 75 -8.10 -22.10 -12.39
N ALA A 76 -9.28 -22.05 -11.76
CA ALA A 76 -9.63 -22.94 -10.64
C ALA A 76 -9.59 -24.42 -11.02
N LEU A 77 -9.93 -24.74 -12.28
CA LEU A 77 -10.03 -26.11 -12.79
C LEU A 77 -8.88 -26.49 -13.71
N ASP A 78 -7.91 -25.59 -13.93
CA ASP A 78 -6.79 -25.76 -14.87
C ASP A 78 -7.29 -26.29 -16.23
N LEU A 79 -8.32 -25.64 -16.79
CA LEU A 79 -8.95 -26.12 -18.00
C LEU A 79 -8.01 -26.05 -19.22
N PRO A 80 -7.95 -27.11 -20.05
CA PRO A 80 -7.14 -27.12 -21.24
C PRO A 80 -7.61 -26.08 -22.27
N ALA A 81 -6.72 -25.69 -23.18
CA ALA A 81 -7.09 -24.80 -24.28
C ALA A 81 -8.24 -25.40 -25.12
N ALA A 82 -9.15 -24.54 -25.53
CA ALA A 82 -10.24 -24.94 -26.44
C ALA A 82 -9.70 -25.15 -27.86
N ASP A 83 -10.34 -26.01 -28.62
CA ASP A 83 -9.98 -26.35 -29.99
C ASP A 83 -10.66 -25.44 -31.04
N ARG A 84 -11.58 -24.60 -30.61
CA ARG A 84 -12.34 -23.69 -31.48
C ARG A 84 -12.90 -22.51 -30.68
N ASP A 85 -13.34 -21.52 -31.40
CA ASP A 85 -14.18 -20.45 -30.90
C ASP A 85 -15.64 -20.88 -30.82
N TYR A 86 -16.29 -20.60 -29.69
CA TYR A 86 -17.66 -21.04 -29.41
C TYR A 86 -18.69 -19.93 -29.49
N PHE A 87 -18.28 -18.67 -29.37
CA PHE A 87 -19.21 -17.54 -29.29
C PHE A 87 -18.81 -16.43 -30.28
N THR A 88 -19.75 -15.59 -30.64
CA THR A 88 -19.58 -14.55 -31.67
C THR A 88 -19.45 -13.13 -31.07
N ASP A 89 -19.51 -13.00 -29.74
CA ASP A 89 -19.55 -11.71 -29.06
C ASP A 89 -18.46 -11.55 -28.01
N ASP A 90 -17.46 -12.40 -27.99
CA ASP A 90 -16.32 -12.37 -27.05
C ASP A 90 -14.97 -12.09 -27.70
N ASP A 91 -14.89 -11.93 -29.03
CA ASP A 91 -13.65 -11.63 -29.80
C ASP A 91 -12.84 -10.43 -29.27
N GLY A 92 -13.47 -9.47 -28.61
CA GLY A 92 -12.81 -8.32 -28.02
C GLY A 92 -12.47 -8.45 -26.53
N SER A 93 -12.79 -9.59 -25.92
CA SER A 93 -12.55 -9.83 -24.50
C SER A 93 -11.11 -10.31 -24.26
N ILE A 94 -10.45 -9.73 -23.25
CA ILE A 94 -9.14 -10.25 -22.79
C ILE A 94 -9.26 -11.65 -22.18
N PHE A 95 -10.47 -12.13 -21.93
CA PHE A 95 -10.78 -13.44 -21.36
C PHE A 95 -11.38 -14.42 -22.40
N GLU A 96 -11.35 -14.09 -23.70
CA GLU A 96 -11.87 -14.96 -24.77
C GLU A 96 -11.37 -16.39 -24.67
N SER A 97 -10.07 -16.59 -24.44
CA SER A 97 -9.48 -17.92 -24.23
C SER A 97 -10.11 -18.67 -23.05
N ASP A 98 -10.35 -17.99 -21.92
CA ASP A 98 -10.95 -18.60 -20.74
C ASP A 98 -12.45 -18.91 -20.96
N ILE A 99 -13.15 -18.05 -21.70
CA ILE A 99 -14.55 -18.25 -22.10
C ILE A 99 -14.68 -19.53 -22.96
N ASN A 100 -13.83 -19.66 -23.97
CA ASN A 100 -13.81 -20.82 -24.87
C ASN A 100 -13.46 -22.12 -24.13
N ARG A 101 -12.54 -22.09 -23.16
CA ARG A 101 -12.22 -23.23 -22.27
C ARG A 101 -13.46 -23.70 -21.48
N LEU A 102 -14.24 -22.76 -20.91
CA LEU A 102 -15.48 -23.09 -20.20
C LEU A 102 -16.52 -23.72 -21.13
N ALA A 103 -16.63 -23.24 -22.36
CA ALA A 103 -17.56 -23.80 -23.37
C ALA A 103 -17.13 -25.21 -23.76
N ALA A 104 -15.85 -25.43 -24.05
CA ALA A 104 -15.28 -26.74 -24.35
C ALA A 104 -15.51 -27.76 -23.22
N ALA A 105 -15.42 -27.33 -21.97
CA ALA A 105 -15.70 -28.14 -20.79
C ALA A 105 -17.20 -28.30 -20.48
N GLY A 106 -18.11 -27.69 -21.27
CA GLY A 106 -19.58 -27.80 -21.08
C GLY A 106 -20.11 -27.04 -19.86
N ILE A 107 -19.30 -26.18 -19.24
CA ILE A 107 -19.64 -25.42 -18.03
C ILE A 107 -20.59 -24.26 -18.37
N THR A 108 -20.37 -23.60 -19.50
CA THR A 108 -21.26 -22.55 -20.02
C THR A 108 -22.01 -23.01 -21.25
N ARG A 109 -23.22 -22.46 -21.45
CA ARG A 109 -24.08 -22.67 -22.63
C ARG A 109 -24.47 -21.38 -23.31
N GLY A 110 -23.68 -20.32 -23.07
CA GLY A 110 -23.99 -18.99 -23.59
C GLY A 110 -25.05 -18.25 -22.78
N CYS A 111 -25.56 -17.15 -23.36
CA CYS A 111 -26.55 -16.27 -22.74
C CYS A 111 -27.84 -16.10 -23.53
N ASN A 112 -27.94 -16.66 -24.73
CA ASN A 112 -29.07 -16.49 -25.66
C ASN A 112 -29.66 -17.81 -26.15
N PRO A 113 -30.25 -18.66 -25.25
CA PRO A 113 -30.90 -19.90 -25.68
C PRO A 113 -32.12 -19.61 -26.60
N PRO A 114 -32.42 -20.47 -27.61
CA PRO A 114 -31.76 -21.75 -27.88
C PRO A 114 -30.53 -21.67 -28.79
N ALA A 115 -30.19 -20.51 -29.36
CA ALA A 115 -29.07 -20.38 -30.27
C ALA A 115 -27.73 -20.72 -29.60
N GLY A 116 -27.47 -20.18 -28.40
CA GLY A 116 -26.28 -20.48 -27.60
C GLY A 116 -24.96 -20.03 -28.21
N ASP A 117 -24.99 -19.06 -29.17
CA ASP A 117 -23.85 -18.55 -29.92
C ASP A 117 -23.31 -17.22 -29.37
N ARG A 118 -23.83 -16.75 -28.21
CA ARG A 118 -23.36 -15.55 -27.52
C ARG A 118 -23.03 -15.85 -26.06
N PHE A 119 -21.92 -15.31 -25.59
CA PHE A 119 -21.50 -15.44 -24.20
C PHE A 119 -21.96 -14.27 -23.31
N CYS A 120 -22.13 -13.07 -23.86
CA CYS A 120 -22.43 -11.83 -23.15
C CYS A 120 -21.33 -11.47 -22.10
N PRO A 121 -20.07 -11.23 -22.50
CA PRO A 121 -18.93 -11.13 -21.58
C PRO A 121 -19.14 -10.10 -20.46
N HIS A 122 -19.67 -8.93 -20.80
CA HIS A 122 -19.88 -7.83 -19.85
C HIS A 122 -21.18 -7.93 -19.04
N GLY A 123 -21.98 -8.97 -19.26
CA GLY A 123 -23.20 -9.22 -18.49
C GLY A 123 -22.92 -9.47 -17.02
N SER A 124 -23.70 -8.86 -16.11
CA SER A 124 -23.58 -9.09 -14.68
C SER A 124 -23.81 -10.56 -14.31
N MET A 125 -22.96 -11.11 -13.45
CA MET A 125 -23.12 -12.45 -12.91
C MET A 125 -24.11 -12.45 -11.75
N THR A 126 -25.25 -13.11 -11.91
CA THR A 126 -26.19 -13.33 -10.80
C THR A 126 -25.80 -14.56 -9.98
N ARG A 127 -26.26 -14.63 -8.72
CA ARG A 127 -26.02 -15.79 -7.84
C ARG A 127 -26.56 -17.07 -8.41
N GLY A 128 -27.75 -17.04 -9.04
CA GLY A 128 -28.35 -18.22 -9.72
C GLY A 128 -27.52 -18.68 -10.92
N ALA A 129 -27.08 -17.76 -11.78
CA ALA A 129 -26.25 -18.12 -12.93
C ALA A 129 -24.87 -18.66 -12.49
N MET A 130 -24.28 -18.12 -11.42
CA MET A 130 -23.06 -18.65 -10.81
C MET A 130 -23.27 -20.05 -10.25
N ALA A 131 -24.40 -20.31 -9.54
CA ALA A 131 -24.72 -21.64 -9.04
C ALA A 131 -24.75 -22.69 -10.17
N ALA A 132 -25.36 -22.34 -11.31
CA ALA A 132 -25.39 -23.22 -12.47
C ALA A 132 -24.00 -23.49 -13.07
N MET A 133 -23.11 -22.51 -13.11
CA MET A 133 -21.73 -22.72 -13.56
C MET A 133 -20.94 -23.58 -12.57
N LEU A 134 -21.04 -23.34 -11.27
CA LEU A 134 -20.38 -24.14 -10.24
C LEU A 134 -20.89 -25.59 -10.21
N ALA A 135 -22.22 -25.81 -10.27
CA ALA A 135 -22.79 -27.14 -10.26
C ALA A 135 -22.29 -27.99 -11.44
N ARG A 136 -22.13 -27.38 -12.63
CA ARG A 136 -21.56 -28.05 -13.82
C ARG A 136 -20.05 -28.21 -13.73
N ALA A 137 -19.33 -27.19 -13.28
CA ALA A 137 -17.87 -27.17 -13.15
C ALA A 137 -17.39 -28.31 -12.24
N PHE A 138 -18.06 -28.51 -11.12
CA PHE A 138 -17.71 -29.55 -10.14
C PHE A 138 -18.54 -30.84 -10.27
N ASN A 139 -19.42 -30.92 -11.31
CA ASN A 139 -20.28 -32.08 -11.58
C ASN A 139 -21.06 -32.56 -10.34
N TYR A 140 -21.66 -31.61 -9.59
CA TYR A 140 -22.36 -31.93 -8.36
C TYR A 140 -23.64 -32.76 -8.64
N PRO A 141 -23.90 -33.79 -7.83
CA PRO A 141 -25.08 -34.66 -8.01
C PRO A 141 -26.37 -33.87 -7.74
N ALA A 142 -27.48 -34.36 -8.29
CA ALA A 142 -28.79 -33.80 -8.00
C ALA A 142 -29.11 -33.88 -6.50
N SER A 143 -29.65 -32.80 -5.95
CA SER A 143 -30.15 -32.74 -4.58
C SER A 143 -31.66 -33.14 -4.58
N GLY A 144 -32.07 -33.84 -3.55
CA GLY A 144 -33.48 -34.08 -3.29
C GLY A 144 -34.03 -33.22 -2.15
N VAL A 145 -33.25 -32.26 -1.70
CA VAL A 145 -33.58 -31.36 -0.59
C VAL A 145 -33.77 -29.94 -1.14
N ASP A 146 -34.94 -29.40 -0.91
CA ASP A 146 -35.29 -28.01 -1.14
C ASP A 146 -34.93 -27.23 0.12
N ARG A 147 -33.94 -26.31 0.00
CA ARG A 147 -33.34 -25.62 1.13
C ARG A 147 -33.75 -24.14 1.24
N PHE A 148 -34.01 -23.50 0.11
CA PHE A 148 -34.26 -22.08 0.08
C PHE A 148 -35.70 -21.79 -0.36
N THR A 149 -36.27 -20.74 0.21
CA THR A 149 -37.68 -20.38 -0.02
C THR A 149 -37.86 -19.32 -1.12
N ASP A 150 -36.78 -18.79 -1.69
CA ASP A 150 -36.84 -17.70 -2.67
C ASP A 150 -36.28 -18.08 -4.05
N ASP A 151 -36.02 -19.35 -4.27
CA ASP A 151 -35.59 -19.90 -5.55
C ASP A 151 -36.62 -20.85 -6.19
N ASP A 152 -37.77 -21.08 -5.53
CA ASP A 152 -38.88 -21.85 -6.05
C ASP A 152 -39.31 -21.39 -7.45
N GLY A 153 -39.27 -22.30 -8.42
CA GLY A 153 -39.59 -22.01 -9.82
C GLY A 153 -38.52 -21.17 -10.56
N HIS A 154 -37.40 -20.91 -9.95
CA HIS A 154 -36.31 -20.22 -10.60
C HIS A 154 -35.58 -21.12 -11.61
N LEU A 155 -35.14 -20.58 -12.76
CA LEU A 155 -34.46 -21.34 -13.82
C LEU A 155 -33.29 -22.18 -13.30
N PHE A 156 -32.60 -21.77 -12.25
CA PHE A 156 -31.43 -22.42 -11.68
C PHE A 156 -31.70 -23.10 -10.32
N GLU A 157 -32.94 -23.25 -9.90
CA GLU A 157 -33.31 -23.88 -8.62
C GLU A 157 -32.55 -25.21 -8.39
N SER A 158 -32.62 -26.14 -9.35
CA SER A 158 -31.91 -27.41 -9.23
C SER A 158 -30.40 -27.28 -9.08
N ASP A 159 -29.75 -26.28 -9.71
CA ASP A 159 -28.33 -26.05 -9.60
C ASP A 159 -27.99 -25.37 -8.25
N ILE A 160 -28.87 -24.51 -7.74
CA ILE A 160 -28.77 -23.89 -6.42
C ILE A 160 -28.79 -24.98 -5.35
N GLU A 161 -29.74 -25.90 -5.42
CA GLU A 161 -29.85 -26.97 -4.45
C GLU A 161 -28.66 -27.95 -4.50
N ARG A 162 -28.06 -28.16 -5.67
CA ARG A 162 -26.83 -28.96 -5.81
C ARG A 162 -25.66 -28.34 -5.03
N ILE A 163 -25.40 -27.03 -5.21
CA ILE A 163 -24.30 -26.36 -4.51
C ILE A 163 -24.59 -26.20 -3.01
N ALA A 164 -25.87 -26.12 -2.62
CA ALA A 164 -26.27 -26.09 -1.22
C ALA A 164 -26.00 -27.41 -0.53
N ALA A 165 -26.35 -28.53 -1.18
CA ALA A 165 -26.11 -29.88 -0.67
C ALA A 165 -24.62 -30.18 -0.46
N GLN A 166 -23.72 -29.52 -1.20
CA GLN A 166 -22.26 -29.64 -1.06
C GLN A 166 -21.65 -28.61 -0.09
N GLY A 167 -22.49 -27.80 0.57
CA GLY A 167 -21.99 -26.79 1.52
C GLY A 167 -21.30 -25.59 0.86
N VAL A 168 -21.35 -25.45 -0.46
CA VAL A 168 -20.72 -24.35 -1.20
C VAL A 168 -21.40 -23.01 -0.91
N THR A 169 -22.74 -23.05 -0.64
CA THR A 169 -23.50 -21.88 -0.20
C THR A 169 -24.13 -22.07 1.17
N LEU A 170 -24.19 -20.96 1.93
CA LEU A 170 -24.88 -20.89 3.22
C LEU A 170 -26.16 -20.03 3.15
N GLY A 171 -26.54 -19.55 1.96
CA GLY A 171 -27.64 -18.61 1.80
C GLY A 171 -27.19 -17.16 1.70
N CYS A 172 -28.16 -16.21 1.81
CA CYS A 172 -27.90 -14.76 1.67
C CYS A 172 -28.44 -13.92 2.84
N ASN A 173 -29.07 -14.53 3.84
CA ASN A 173 -29.75 -13.86 4.95
C ASN A 173 -29.42 -14.48 6.31
N PRO A 174 -28.15 -14.41 6.79
CA PRO A 174 -27.81 -14.91 8.11
C PRO A 174 -28.57 -14.14 9.22
N PRO A 175 -28.92 -14.77 10.34
CA PRO A 175 -28.63 -16.17 10.72
C PRO A 175 -29.63 -17.21 10.20
N ALA A 176 -30.74 -16.81 9.58
CA ALA A 176 -31.81 -17.75 9.13
C ALA A 176 -31.30 -18.67 8.01
N ASN A 177 -30.59 -18.14 7.03
CA ASN A 177 -30.00 -18.88 5.92
C ASN A 177 -31.02 -19.73 5.13
N ASP A 178 -32.27 -19.26 5.02
CA ASP A 178 -33.38 -19.88 4.30
C ASP A 178 -33.66 -19.20 2.95
N ARG A 179 -32.80 -18.28 2.50
CA ARG A 179 -32.87 -17.58 1.22
C ARG A 179 -31.55 -17.67 0.48
N PHE A 180 -31.62 -17.84 -0.85
CA PHE A 180 -30.45 -17.86 -1.74
C PHE A 180 -30.20 -16.52 -2.46
N CYS A 181 -31.25 -15.74 -2.70
CA CYS A 181 -31.21 -14.47 -3.45
C CYS A 181 -30.75 -14.67 -4.92
N PRO A 182 -31.36 -15.50 -5.73
CA PRO A 182 -30.85 -15.97 -7.03
C PRO A 182 -30.60 -14.84 -8.03
N ASN A 183 -31.37 -13.76 -7.99
CA ASN A 183 -31.29 -12.63 -8.91
C ASN A 183 -30.29 -11.54 -8.49
N ARG A 184 -29.70 -11.67 -7.29
CA ARG A 184 -28.71 -10.69 -6.81
C ARG A 184 -27.38 -10.87 -7.53
N SER A 185 -26.74 -9.77 -7.91
CA SER A 185 -25.36 -9.79 -8.46
C SER A 185 -24.37 -10.32 -7.45
N VAL A 186 -23.36 -11.04 -7.93
CA VAL A 186 -22.27 -11.59 -7.11
C VAL A 186 -21.16 -10.57 -7.02
N THR A 187 -20.68 -10.28 -5.79
CA THR A 187 -19.45 -9.52 -5.59
C THR A 187 -18.24 -10.43 -5.70
N ARG A 188 -17.05 -9.83 -5.93
CA ARG A 188 -15.78 -10.58 -6.00
C ARG A 188 -15.48 -11.31 -4.70
N GLY A 189 -15.72 -10.68 -3.54
CA GLY A 189 -15.57 -11.32 -2.22
C GLY A 189 -16.51 -12.51 -2.04
N ALA A 190 -17.80 -12.36 -2.38
CA ALA A 190 -18.74 -13.46 -2.33
C ALA A 190 -18.32 -14.62 -3.26
N MET A 191 -17.85 -14.30 -4.48
CA MET A 191 -17.37 -15.30 -5.43
C MET A 191 -16.14 -16.05 -4.90
N ALA A 192 -15.18 -15.36 -4.24
CA ALA A 192 -14.06 -16.02 -3.57
C ALA A 192 -14.53 -17.06 -2.56
N SER A 193 -15.52 -16.72 -1.72
CA SER A 193 -16.09 -17.65 -0.74
C SER A 193 -16.77 -18.87 -1.37
N PHE A 194 -17.43 -18.71 -2.50
CA PHE A 194 -18.00 -19.85 -3.23
C PHE A 194 -16.92 -20.77 -3.79
N LEU A 195 -15.89 -20.19 -4.41
CA LEU A 195 -14.77 -20.97 -4.98
C LEU A 195 -13.93 -21.66 -3.92
N ALA A 196 -13.60 -20.94 -2.83
CA ALA A 196 -12.83 -21.54 -1.74
C ALA A 196 -13.53 -22.74 -1.12
N ARG A 197 -14.87 -22.67 -0.92
CA ARG A 197 -15.65 -23.80 -0.43
C ARG A 197 -15.78 -24.91 -1.47
N ALA A 198 -15.98 -24.60 -2.74
CA ALA A 198 -16.10 -25.59 -3.81
C ALA A 198 -14.80 -26.39 -3.99
N LEU A 199 -13.65 -25.79 -3.71
CA LEU A 199 -12.31 -26.38 -3.83
C LEU A 199 -11.76 -26.89 -2.49
N ASP A 200 -12.51 -26.75 -1.40
CA ASP A 200 -12.08 -27.12 -0.03
C ASP A 200 -10.74 -26.47 0.35
N LEU A 201 -10.61 -25.18 0.02
CA LEU A 201 -9.39 -24.42 0.32
C LEU A 201 -9.38 -23.95 1.78
N ASP A 202 -8.19 -23.79 2.34
CA ASP A 202 -8.02 -23.10 3.61
C ASP A 202 -8.52 -21.65 3.52
N GLN A 203 -9.38 -21.26 4.44
CA GLN A 203 -9.96 -19.93 4.54
C GLN A 203 -9.51 -19.23 5.83
N THR A 204 -8.32 -19.53 6.30
CA THR A 204 -7.73 -18.88 7.47
C THR A 204 -7.54 -17.40 7.19
N THR A 205 -8.12 -16.55 8.02
CA THR A 205 -7.87 -15.11 7.95
C THR A 205 -6.43 -14.82 8.35
N PRO A 206 -5.68 -14.03 7.58
CA PRO A 206 -4.34 -13.63 7.97
C PRO A 206 -4.33 -12.91 9.32
N PRO A 207 -3.22 -12.96 10.08
CA PRO A 207 -3.10 -12.13 11.27
C PRO A 207 -3.18 -10.65 10.87
N PRO A 208 -3.71 -9.77 11.74
CA PRO A 208 -3.73 -8.34 11.48
C PRO A 208 -2.34 -7.80 11.14
N ARG A 209 -2.27 -6.81 10.26
CA ARG A 209 -1.01 -6.15 9.94
C ARG A 209 -0.42 -5.49 11.18
N GLU A 210 0.83 -5.79 11.45
CA GLU A 210 1.57 -5.14 12.54
C GLU A 210 2.04 -3.74 12.17
N SER A 211 2.01 -3.38 10.91
CA SER A 211 2.42 -2.08 10.38
C SER A 211 1.45 -1.59 9.30
N PRO A 212 1.24 -0.27 9.21
CA PRO A 212 0.46 0.30 8.13
C PRO A 212 1.03 -0.02 6.75
N LEU A 213 0.17 0.03 5.73
CA LEU A 213 0.59 -0.08 4.35
C LEU A 213 1.14 1.25 3.82
N PRO A 214 2.01 1.22 2.81
CA PRO A 214 2.47 2.43 2.17
C PRO A 214 1.38 3.09 1.32
N GLY A 215 1.27 4.42 1.45
CA GLY A 215 0.49 5.29 0.59
C GLY A 215 -0.98 5.47 0.95
N ASN A 216 -1.62 6.33 0.17
CA ASN A 216 -3.07 6.54 0.20
C ASN A 216 -3.73 5.46 -0.66
N PRO A 217 -4.55 4.55 -0.09
CA PRO A 217 -5.20 3.49 -0.86
C PRO A 217 -6.16 4.02 -1.94
N ASP A 218 -6.66 5.25 -1.80
CA ASP A 218 -7.55 5.89 -2.76
C ASP A 218 -6.81 6.80 -3.74
N GLY A 219 -5.48 6.95 -3.59
CA GLY A 219 -4.63 7.81 -4.40
C GLY A 219 -4.45 7.27 -5.81
N THR A 220 -4.84 8.07 -6.83
CA THR A 220 -4.73 7.70 -8.25
C THR A 220 -4.06 8.78 -9.08
N TYR A 221 -3.43 9.76 -8.46
CA TYR A 221 -2.76 10.85 -9.17
C TYR A 221 -1.57 10.31 -9.99
N PRO A 222 -1.36 10.75 -11.24
CA PRO A 222 -0.26 10.27 -12.05
C PRO A 222 1.11 10.58 -11.42
N VAL A 223 1.90 9.55 -11.17
CA VAL A 223 3.24 9.69 -10.58
C VAL A 223 4.23 10.21 -11.62
N PRO A 224 4.89 11.36 -11.38
CA PRO A 224 5.92 11.88 -12.28
C PRO A 224 7.10 10.89 -12.39
N ALA A 225 7.79 10.91 -13.52
CA ALA A 225 8.88 9.96 -13.80
C ALA A 225 9.95 9.97 -12.70
N GLU A 226 10.29 11.16 -12.21
CA GLU A 226 11.30 11.39 -11.17
C GLU A 226 10.86 10.82 -9.79
N GLY A 227 9.55 10.72 -9.55
CA GLY A 227 8.95 10.18 -8.33
C GLY A 227 8.77 8.66 -8.33
N ARG A 228 9.10 7.95 -9.40
CA ARG A 228 8.95 6.50 -9.50
C ARG A 228 10.06 5.76 -8.78
N ALA A 229 9.77 4.50 -8.41
CA ALA A 229 10.78 3.59 -7.89
C ALA A 229 11.93 3.38 -8.89
N GLU A 230 13.10 3.13 -8.36
CA GLU A 230 14.28 2.80 -9.14
C GLU A 230 14.29 1.30 -9.50
N ASP A 231 14.90 0.97 -10.62
CA ASP A 231 15.13 -0.42 -11.00
C ASP A 231 16.20 -1.05 -10.09
N VAL A 232 15.86 -2.15 -9.46
CA VAL A 232 16.73 -2.92 -8.56
C VAL A 232 16.97 -4.35 -9.03
N SER A 233 16.67 -4.63 -10.30
CA SER A 233 16.87 -5.97 -10.90
C SER A 233 18.32 -6.43 -10.92
N HIS A 234 19.26 -5.50 -10.80
CA HIS A 234 20.71 -5.74 -10.75
C HIS A 234 21.33 -5.01 -9.56
N PRO A 235 21.15 -5.52 -8.33
CA PRO A 235 21.72 -4.88 -7.14
C PRO A 235 23.24 -4.97 -7.11
N ASP A 236 23.89 -3.89 -6.63
CA ASP A 236 25.33 -3.90 -6.36
C ASP A 236 25.64 -4.64 -5.06
N ILE A 237 24.73 -4.55 -4.08
CA ILE A 237 24.88 -5.16 -2.76
C ILE A 237 23.55 -5.85 -2.37
N VAL A 238 23.65 -7.09 -1.91
CA VAL A 238 22.54 -7.82 -1.29
C VAL A 238 22.86 -8.05 0.19
N ILE A 239 22.07 -7.46 1.08
CA ILE A 239 22.20 -7.65 2.52
C ILE A 239 21.49 -8.94 2.90
N GLY A 240 22.23 -9.92 3.43
CA GLY A 240 21.69 -11.20 3.83
C GLY A 240 21.97 -12.34 2.85
N ASN A 241 21.45 -13.52 3.15
CA ASN A 241 21.68 -14.76 2.39
C ASN A 241 20.48 -15.73 2.50
N GLY A 242 19.27 -15.23 2.58
CA GLY A 242 18.04 -16.01 2.74
C GLY A 242 17.67 -16.35 4.19
N ALA A 243 18.49 -15.97 5.16
CA ALA A 243 18.21 -16.21 6.57
C ALA A 243 18.09 -14.89 7.36
N PRO A 244 17.07 -14.72 8.22
CA PRO A 244 16.87 -13.50 9.00
C PRO A 244 18.10 -13.06 9.81
N ALA A 245 18.83 -14.01 10.41
CA ALA A 245 20.01 -13.74 11.22
C ALA A 245 21.20 -13.15 10.42
N SER A 246 21.18 -13.23 9.07
CA SER A 246 22.20 -12.64 8.21
C SER A 246 21.98 -11.16 7.92
N CYS A 247 20.77 -10.64 8.18
CA CYS A 247 20.43 -9.24 8.03
C CYS A 247 20.67 -8.49 9.35
N THR A 248 21.82 -7.89 9.48
CA THR A 248 22.27 -7.24 10.72
C THR A 248 22.39 -5.72 10.55
N SER A 249 22.35 -4.97 11.66
CA SER A 249 22.61 -3.54 11.65
C SER A 249 23.96 -3.20 11.02
N ALA A 250 25.01 -3.93 11.35
CA ALA A 250 26.34 -3.72 10.77
C ALA A 250 26.33 -3.88 9.24
N ALA A 251 25.66 -4.91 8.71
CA ALA A 251 25.55 -5.11 7.26
C ALA A 251 24.82 -3.95 6.56
N VAL A 252 23.80 -3.37 7.20
CA VAL A 252 23.10 -2.17 6.69
C VAL A 252 24.02 -0.96 6.68
N VAL A 253 24.74 -0.71 7.79
CA VAL A 253 25.68 0.41 7.92
C VAL A 253 26.78 0.31 6.86
N ASP A 254 27.39 -0.86 6.71
CA ASP A 254 28.46 -1.10 5.74
C ASP A 254 27.97 -0.94 4.29
N ALA A 255 26.80 -1.48 3.96
CA ALA A 255 26.22 -1.37 2.62
C ALA A 255 25.89 0.08 2.25
N VAL A 256 25.26 0.83 3.15
CA VAL A 256 24.92 2.24 2.93
C VAL A 256 26.19 3.09 2.77
N ALA A 257 27.25 2.80 3.53
CA ALA A 257 28.54 3.46 3.42
C ALA A 257 29.23 3.21 2.06
N LEU A 258 28.99 2.05 1.45
CA LEU A 258 29.51 1.73 0.12
C LEU A 258 28.68 2.34 -1.01
N GLY A 259 27.38 2.52 -0.81
CA GLY A 259 26.46 3.06 -1.82
C GLY A 259 26.07 2.05 -2.91
N GLY A 260 25.56 2.56 -4.04
CA GLY A 260 25.02 1.73 -5.12
C GLY A 260 23.57 1.28 -4.91
N VAL A 261 23.14 0.24 -5.61
CA VAL A 261 21.82 -0.37 -5.48
C VAL A 261 21.87 -1.49 -4.42
N ILE A 262 21.19 -1.26 -3.30
CA ILE A 262 21.22 -2.12 -2.11
C ILE A 262 19.85 -2.78 -1.96
N THR A 263 19.84 -4.11 -1.90
CA THR A 263 18.64 -4.92 -1.64
C THR A 263 18.86 -5.86 -0.46
N PHE A 264 17.81 -6.56 -0.02
CA PHE A 264 17.85 -7.44 1.14
C PHE A 264 17.39 -8.85 0.77
N ASP A 265 18.08 -9.84 1.31
CA ASP A 265 17.68 -11.25 1.30
C ASP A 265 17.67 -11.79 2.74
N CYS A 266 16.64 -11.38 3.50
CA CYS A 266 16.43 -11.75 4.90
C CYS A 266 15.49 -12.96 5.04
N GLY A 267 15.14 -13.62 3.94
CA GLY A 267 14.15 -14.68 3.87
C GLY A 267 12.76 -14.17 3.46
N PRO A 268 11.80 -15.09 3.30
CA PRO A 268 10.51 -14.80 2.69
C PRO A 268 9.47 -14.13 3.62
N ARG A 269 9.83 -13.87 4.87
CA ARG A 269 8.93 -13.27 5.88
C ARG A 269 9.37 -11.85 6.23
N PRO A 270 8.44 -10.99 6.68
CA PRO A 270 8.79 -9.69 7.23
C PRO A 270 9.89 -9.82 8.30
N HIS A 271 10.87 -8.93 8.23
CA HIS A 271 12.03 -8.95 9.13
C HIS A 271 12.37 -7.55 9.63
N THR A 272 12.53 -7.42 10.95
CA THR A 272 12.95 -6.17 11.59
C THR A 272 14.42 -6.22 11.94
N ILE A 273 15.18 -5.25 11.44
CA ILE A 273 16.58 -5.03 11.79
C ILE A 273 16.62 -3.86 12.79
N VAL A 274 17.00 -4.16 14.04
CA VAL A 274 17.22 -3.11 15.04
C VAL A 274 18.60 -2.50 14.82
N MET A 275 18.61 -1.20 14.49
CA MET A 275 19.85 -0.46 14.22
C MET A 275 20.59 -0.15 15.52
N THR A 276 21.83 -0.54 15.59
CA THR A 276 22.75 -0.23 16.71
C THR A 276 23.56 1.03 16.44
N GLU A 277 23.67 1.44 15.16
CA GLU A 277 24.35 2.64 14.70
C GLU A 277 23.55 3.29 13.56
N THR A 278 23.73 4.60 13.36
CA THR A 278 23.15 5.32 12.22
C THR A 278 23.89 4.94 10.94
N ALA A 279 23.14 4.50 9.92
CA ALA A 279 23.70 4.29 8.59
C ALA A 279 23.97 5.65 7.92
N LYS A 280 25.21 5.87 7.46
CA LYS A 280 25.67 7.16 6.90
C LYS A 280 25.94 7.03 5.41
N VAL A 281 25.34 7.93 4.62
CA VAL A 281 25.64 8.11 3.20
C VAL A 281 26.82 9.06 3.07
N PHE A 282 27.96 8.57 2.61
CA PHE A 282 29.17 9.38 2.46
C PHE A 282 29.20 10.17 1.16
N ASN A 283 29.86 11.34 1.17
CA ASN A 283 29.92 12.26 0.04
C ASN A 283 30.73 11.75 -1.16
N ASN A 284 31.51 10.69 -0.99
CA ASN A 284 32.31 10.04 -2.05
C ASN A 284 31.64 8.78 -2.61
N THR A 285 30.42 8.47 -2.22
CA THR A 285 29.66 7.34 -2.73
C THR A 285 28.60 7.79 -3.76
N GLY A 286 28.26 6.93 -4.66
CA GLY A 286 27.27 7.25 -5.68
C GLY A 286 27.86 7.49 -7.06
N PRO A 287 27.19 8.23 -7.94
CA PRO A 287 26.18 9.27 -7.60
C PRO A 287 24.85 8.73 -7.05
N LYS A 288 24.42 7.53 -7.47
CA LYS A 288 23.11 6.99 -7.14
C LYS A 288 23.21 5.96 -6.02
N ILE A 289 22.34 6.10 -5.02
CA ILE A 289 22.23 5.19 -3.91
C ILE A 289 20.76 4.82 -3.77
N VAL A 290 20.43 3.54 -3.89
CA VAL A 290 19.07 3.01 -3.75
C VAL A 290 19.05 1.99 -2.62
N ILE A 291 18.16 2.16 -1.66
CA ILE A 291 17.96 1.21 -0.57
C ILE A 291 16.54 0.67 -0.72
N ASP A 292 16.42 -0.60 -1.12
CA ASP A 292 15.14 -1.27 -1.38
C ASP A 292 14.91 -2.43 -0.42
N GLY A 293 13.91 -2.31 0.45
CA GLY A 293 13.54 -3.33 1.42
C GLY A 293 12.62 -4.43 0.90
N GLY A 294 12.21 -4.37 -0.38
CA GLY A 294 11.31 -5.36 -0.99
C GLY A 294 9.92 -5.46 -0.33
N GLY A 295 9.54 -4.46 0.48
CA GLY A 295 8.29 -4.46 1.25
C GLY A 295 8.30 -5.39 2.49
N LEU A 296 9.40 -6.07 2.74
CA LEU A 296 9.53 -7.04 3.84
C LEU A 296 10.47 -6.57 4.96
N VAL A 297 11.26 -5.53 4.73
CA VAL A 297 12.26 -5.09 5.70
C VAL A 297 11.78 -3.87 6.48
N THR A 298 11.89 -3.98 7.80
CA THR A 298 11.72 -2.89 8.75
C THR A 298 13.07 -2.54 9.37
N LEU A 299 13.47 -1.26 9.29
CA LEU A 299 14.58 -0.72 10.04
C LEU A 299 14.04 -0.02 11.30
N SER A 300 14.40 -0.53 12.48
CA SER A 300 13.98 0.04 13.77
C SER A 300 15.15 0.78 14.43
N GLY A 301 14.92 2.00 14.89
CA GLY A 301 15.88 2.74 15.71
C GLY A 301 15.97 2.27 17.16
N GLY A 302 15.11 1.31 17.56
CA GLY A 302 15.06 0.77 18.93
C GLY A 302 14.79 1.84 19.99
N GLY A 303 14.12 2.94 19.62
CA GLY A 303 13.81 4.08 20.49
C GLY A 303 15.01 4.94 20.89
N THR A 304 16.18 4.76 20.26
CA THR A 304 17.42 5.45 20.70
C THR A 304 18.34 5.88 19.56
N LYS A 305 18.03 5.55 18.31
CA LYS A 305 18.91 5.79 17.17
C LYS A 305 18.19 6.48 16.02
N ARG A 306 18.87 7.46 15.40
CA ARG A 306 18.57 7.82 14.01
C ARG A 306 18.94 6.65 13.11
N ILE A 307 18.12 6.37 12.10
CA ILE A 307 18.37 5.21 11.22
C ILE A 307 19.29 5.60 10.06
N LEU A 308 19.01 6.70 9.35
CA LEU A 308 19.72 7.08 8.14
C LEU A 308 20.13 8.57 8.16
N TYR A 309 21.35 8.86 7.74
CA TYR A 309 21.91 10.21 7.70
C TYR A 309 22.66 10.47 6.40
N MET A 310 22.31 11.58 5.73
CA MET A 310 23.01 12.11 4.56
C MET A 310 23.23 13.62 4.73
N ASN A 311 24.47 14.07 4.77
CA ASN A 311 24.79 15.49 4.90
C ASN A 311 26.01 15.86 4.07
N THR A 312 25.79 16.47 2.93
CA THR A 312 26.87 16.91 2.04
C THR A 312 27.74 18.03 2.60
N CYS A 313 27.27 18.69 3.67
CA CYS A 313 27.98 19.78 4.34
C CYS A 313 28.70 19.34 5.62
N ASP A 314 28.64 18.08 5.99
CA ASP A 314 29.34 17.55 7.14
C ASP A 314 30.75 17.08 6.71
N PRO A 315 31.84 17.71 7.21
CA PRO A 315 33.19 17.31 6.84
C PRO A 315 33.54 15.88 7.26
N ASP A 316 32.87 15.34 8.28
CA ASP A 316 33.05 13.95 8.72
C ASP A 316 32.48 12.93 7.71
N GLN A 317 31.78 13.40 6.66
CA GLN A 317 31.32 12.58 5.55
C GLN A 317 32.37 12.48 4.41
N VAL A 318 33.65 12.32 4.76
CA VAL A 318 34.85 12.17 3.91
C VAL A 318 35.34 13.51 3.35
N TRP A 319 34.49 14.30 2.72
CA TRP A 319 34.81 15.62 2.20
C TRP A 319 33.57 16.50 2.09
N THR A 320 33.79 17.80 2.01
CA THR A 320 32.76 18.82 1.74
C THR A 320 33.33 19.94 0.88
N THR A 321 32.47 20.72 0.25
CA THR A 321 32.84 21.85 -0.61
C THR A 321 32.17 23.14 -0.13
N SER A 322 32.61 24.29 -0.65
CA SER A 322 31.92 25.58 -0.43
C SER A 322 30.48 25.59 -1.00
N HIS A 323 30.16 24.64 -1.87
CA HIS A 323 28.84 24.49 -2.51
C HIS A 323 28.10 23.24 -2.03
N CYS A 324 28.38 22.79 -0.84
CA CYS A 324 27.89 21.54 -0.28
C CYS A 324 26.37 21.40 -0.30
N GLN A 325 25.63 22.50 -0.23
CA GLN A 325 24.16 22.47 -0.29
C GLN A 325 23.62 22.33 -1.71
N ASP A 326 24.43 22.64 -2.73
CA ASP A 326 24.04 22.65 -4.14
C ASP A 326 24.92 21.69 -4.98
N GLN A 327 25.18 20.50 -4.48
CA GLN A 327 25.85 19.45 -5.25
C GLN A 327 24.85 18.35 -5.65
N ASP A 328 25.02 17.79 -6.87
CA ASP A 328 24.06 16.85 -7.49
C ASP A 328 24.09 15.43 -6.90
N HIS A 329 25.00 15.16 -6.02
CA HIS A 329 25.17 13.84 -5.41
C HIS A 329 25.63 13.96 -3.94
N PRO A 330 25.34 12.95 -3.11
CA PRO A 330 24.67 11.69 -3.41
C PRO A 330 23.20 11.87 -3.85
N GLN A 331 22.70 10.94 -4.68
CA GLN A 331 21.28 10.86 -5.07
C GLN A 331 20.66 9.66 -4.36
N LEU A 332 20.03 9.92 -3.22
CA LEU A 332 19.47 8.89 -2.34
C LEU A 332 18.02 8.59 -2.68
N THR A 333 17.72 7.33 -2.92
CA THR A 333 16.37 6.78 -2.98
C THR A 333 16.18 5.74 -1.88
N ILE A 334 15.14 5.90 -1.08
CA ILE A 334 14.64 4.85 -0.19
C ILE A 334 13.32 4.35 -0.73
N GLN A 335 13.16 3.03 -0.85
CA GLN A 335 11.94 2.46 -1.38
C GLN A 335 11.59 1.11 -0.75
N ASN A 336 10.27 0.82 -0.68
CA ASN A 336 9.75 -0.45 -0.17
C ASN A 336 10.27 -0.81 1.23
N LEU A 337 10.43 0.18 2.14
CA LEU A 337 11.00 0.05 3.48
C LEU A 337 10.04 0.57 4.55
N THR A 338 10.08 -0.05 5.72
CA THR A 338 9.48 0.52 6.94
C THR A 338 10.57 1.06 7.87
N PHE A 339 10.37 2.30 8.37
CA PHE A 339 11.21 2.95 9.36
C PHE A 339 10.41 3.14 10.65
N THR A 340 10.84 2.56 11.75
CA THR A 340 10.09 2.59 12.99
C THR A 340 10.97 2.86 14.20
N GLU A 341 10.36 3.43 15.25
CA GLU A 341 11.01 3.58 16.55
C GLU A 341 12.38 4.25 16.48
N ALA A 342 12.59 5.15 15.52
CA ALA A 342 13.79 5.98 15.48
C ALA A 342 13.69 7.13 16.47
N ASP A 343 14.82 7.54 17.01
CA ASP A 343 14.92 8.68 17.92
C ASP A 343 16.23 9.44 17.68
N SER A 344 16.13 10.75 17.44
CA SER A 344 17.29 11.65 17.27
C SER A 344 17.51 12.58 18.46
N THR A 345 16.79 12.40 19.56
CA THR A 345 16.91 13.25 20.75
C THR A 345 18.35 13.34 21.24
N GLY A 346 18.86 14.57 21.37
CA GLY A 346 20.21 14.85 21.85
C GLY A 346 21.33 14.63 20.84
N LEU A 347 21.01 14.37 19.55
CA LEU A 347 22.03 14.33 18.50
C LEU A 347 22.41 15.73 18.02
N GLU A 348 23.65 15.88 17.51
CA GLU A 348 24.20 17.16 17.03
C GLU A 348 23.31 17.84 15.97
N TYR A 349 22.76 17.06 15.04
CA TYR A 349 21.82 17.53 14.03
C TYR A 349 20.40 17.13 14.45
N ASP A 350 19.65 18.08 14.95
CA ASP A 350 18.34 17.89 15.52
C ASP A 350 17.25 17.52 14.48
N GLY A 351 16.19 16.84 14.94
CA GLY A 351 15.13 16.34 14.08
C GLY A 351 15.55 15.18 13.18
N GLY A 352 14.68 14.78 12.24
CA GLY A 352 14.97 13.65 11.36
C GLY A 352 15.22 12.36 12.12
N GLY A 353 14.30 11.97 13.00
CA GLY A 353 14.46 10.77 13.83
C GLY A 353 14.79 9.54 13.00
N ALA A 354 14.02 9.26 11.96
CA ALA A 354 14.33 8.16 11.05
C ALA A 354 15.36 8.57 9.99
N VAL A 355 15.14 9.68 9.28
CA VAL A 355 16.00 10.09 8.15
C VAL A 355 16.30 11.58 8.22
N TRP A 356 17.58 11.93 8.17
CA TRP A 356 18.07 13.30 8.11
C TRP A 356 18.86 13.52 6.82
N VAL A 357 18.50 14.56 6.03
CA VAL A 357 19.10 14.82 4.71
C VAL A 357 19.46 16.29 4.56
N ARG A 358 20.66 16.59 4.05
CA ARG A 358 21.07 17.92 3.59
C ARG A 358 21.91 17.83 2.32
N GLY A 359 21.51 18.60 1.30
CA GLY A 359 22.15 18.60 -0.02
C GLY A 359 21.88 17.34 -0.84
N GLY A 360 22.49 17.23 -2.00
CA GLY A 360 22.27 16.13 -2.93
C GLY A 360 20.86 16.09 -3.51
N ARG A 361 20.35 14.90 -3.76
CA ARG A 361 18.96 14.63 -4.12
C ARG A 361 18.36 13.55 -3.24
N PHE A 362 17.06 13.65 -2.97
CA PHE A 362 16.38 12.70 -2.12
C PHE A 362 15.00 12.30 -2.66
N LYS A 363 14.64 11.03 -2.49
CA LYS A 363 13.37 10.47 -2.91
C LYS A 363 12.93 9.33 -1.99
N ILE A 364 11.61 9.28 -1.73
CA ILE A 364 10.95 8.25 -0.92
C ILE A 364 9.84 7.62 -1.76
N VAL A 365 9.82 6.28 -1.85
CA VAL A 365 8.80 5.55 -2.62
C VAL A 365 8.31 4.33 -1.85
N ASN A 366 7.00 4.09 -1.82
CA ASN A 366 6.37 2.92 -1.21
C ASN A 366 6.88 2.59 0.20
N SER A 367 7.11 3.60 1.04
CA SER A 367 7.76 3.43 2.34
C SER A 367 6.86 3.86 3.49
N VAL A 368 7.10 3.32 4.68
CA VAL A 368 6.27 3.54 5.87
C VAL A 368 7.13 4.08 7.01
N PHE A 369 6.63 5.08 7.72
CA PHE A 369 7.30 5.72 8.86
C PHE A 369 6.38 5.74 10.06
N THR A 370 6.74 5.02 11.14
CA THR A 370 5.87 4.88 12.32
C THR A 370 6.65 5.02 13.62
N ARG A 371 6.01 5.61 14.64
CA ARG A 371 6.56 5.67 16.01
C ARG A 371 7.95 6.30 16.10
N ASN A 372 8.32 7.14 15.13
CA ASN A 372 9.58 7.85 15.15
C ASN A 372 9.47 9.10 16.01
N ARG A 373 10.59 9.48 16.64
CA ARG A 373 10.68 10.58 17.58
C ARG A 373 11.87 11.49 17.29
N CYS A 374 11.76 12.71 17.78
CA CYS A 374 12.88 13.62 17.90
C CYS A 374 12.70 14.48 19.15
N GLU A 375 13.49 15.56 19.31
CA GLU A 375 13.37 16.44 20.46
C GLU A 375 11.94 16.93 20.68
N ALA A 376 11.48 16.83 21.92
CA ALA A 376 10.11 17.17 22.29
C ALA A 376 9.83 18.69 22.25
N THR A 377 10.84 19.54 22.24
CA THR A 377 10.70 21.00 22.24
C THR A 377 11.78 21.68 21.42
N GLY A 378 11.51 22.90 20.96
CA GLY A 378 12.44 23.75 20.21
C GLY A 378 11.75 24.37 18.99
N PRO A 379 12.05 25.66 18.67
CA PRO A 379 11.33 26.40 17.64
C PRO A 379 11.56 25.83 16.23
N ASP A 380 12.76 25.35 15.92
CA ASP A 380 13.15 24.87 14.59
C ASP A 380 13.40 23.36 14.50
N VAL A 381 13.08 22.61 15.54
CA VAL A 381 13.26 21.16 15.56
C VAL A 381 12.03 20.46 15.00
N GLY A 382 12.20 19.53 14.06
CA GLY A 382 11.05 18.84 13.48
C GLY A 382 11.38 17.64 12.58
N GLY A 383 10.31 16.98 12.11
CA GLY A 383 10.39 15.83 11.22
C GLY A 383 10.86 14.58 11.92
N ALA A 384 10.08 14.06 12.85
CA ALA A 384 10.42 12.78 13.49
C ALA A 384 10.69 11.68 12.47
N SER A 385 9.90 11.62 11.40
CA SER A 385 10.16 10.69 10.30
C SER A 385 11.30 11.19 9.42
N VAL A 386 11.16 12.39 8.84
CA VAL A 386 12.11 12.88 7.84
C VAL A 386 12.33 14.37 8.00
N ARG A 387 13.60 14.78 8.05
CA ARG A 387 14.02 16.18 8.00
C ARG A 387 14.94 16.43 6.83
N VAL A 388 14.65 17.48 6.03
CA VAL A 388 15.42 17.81 4.84
C VAL A 388 15.81 19.28 4.82
N PHE A 389 17.07 19.54 4.46
CA PHE A 389 17.60 20.88 4.19
C PHE A 389 18.19 20.92 2.80
N SER A 390 17.91 21.95 2.04
CA SER A 390 18.46 22.24 0.73
C SER A 390 18.63 21.02 -0.19
N GLN A 391 18.30 21.16 -1.42
CA GLN A 391 18.53 20.14 -2.43
C GLN A 391 19.23 20.78 -3.64
N TYR A 392 19.89 19.97 -4.45
CA TYR A 392 20.57 20.42 -5.65
C TYR A 392 19.65 21.27 -6.53
N ARG A 393 20.01 22.52 -6.80
CA ARG A 393 19.27 23.48 -7.63
C ARG A 393 17.79 23.61 -7.23
N ASP A 394 17.48 23.52 -5.96
CA ASP A 394 16.12 23.59 -5.42
C ASP A 394 15.14 22.57 -6.04
N LEU A 395 15.69 21.48 -6.64
CA LEU A 395 14.89 20.38 -7.14
C LEU A 395 14.06 19.77 -6.02
N PRO A 396 12.79 19.40 -6.30
CA PRO A 396 11.92 18.91 -5.25
C PRO A 396 12.35 17.52 -4.73
N VAL A 397 12.12 17.31 -3.44
CA VAL A 397 12.05 15.95 -2.89
C VAL A 397 10.76 15.31 -3.34
N TYR A 398 10.84 14.09 -3.83
CA TYR A 398 9.67 13.29 -4.22
C TYR A 398 9.30 12.31 -3.11
N VAL A 399 8.02 12.32 -2.73
CA VAL A 399 7.42 11.33 -1.84
C VAL A 399 6.26 10.68 -2.58
N THR A 400 6.36 9.40 -2.86
CA THR A 400 5.35 8.68 -3.64
C THR A 400 4.85 7.47 -2.89
N ASN A 401 3.52 7.33 -2.84
CA ASN A 401 2.86 6.15 -2.27
C ASN A 401 3.46 5.74 -0.90
N SER A 402 3.64 6.71 0.00
CA SER A 402 4.30 6.49 1.29
C SER A 402 3.43 6.91 2.46
N THR A 403 3.58 6.26 3.60
CA THR A 403 2.78 6.48 4.81
C THR A 403 3.64 7.04 5.94
N PHE A 404 3.14 8.09 6.57
CA PHE A 404 3.71 8.68 7.78
C PHE A 404 2.65 8.59 8.89
N GLY A 405 2.83 7.67 9.83
CA GLY A 405 1.83 7.26 10.81
C GLY A 405 1.03 6.05 10.33
N GLY A 406 -0.25 6.24 9.98
CA GLY A 406 -1.11 5.19 9.41
C GLY A 406 -2.13 4.59 10.39
N GLY A 407 -2.16 5.05 11.63
CA GLY A 407 -3.13 4.62 12.64
C GLY A 407 -2.83 5.19 14.03
N PRO A 408 -3.76 5.09 14.99
CA PRO A 408 -3.66 5.73 16.30
C PRO A 408 -2.42 5.35 17.12
N THR A 409 -1.86 4.15 16.90
CA THR A 409 -0.67 3.66 17.62
C THR A 409 0.61 3.74 16.80
N PHE A 410 0.54 4.31 15.58
CA PHE A 410 1.66 4.37 14.63
C PHE A 410 2.15 5.79 14.37
N GLY A 411 1.56 6.79 15.00
CA GLY A 411 1.95 8.19 14.86
C GLY A 411 3.41 8.45 15.15
N ASN A 412 3.93 9.51 14.56
CA ASN A 412 5.28 10.03 14.80
C ASN A 412 5.16 11.34 15.57
N GLU A 413 6.12 11.64 16.45
CA GLU A 413 6.07 12.81 17.32
C GLU A 413 7.40 13.57 17.41
N CYS A 414 7.34 14.89 17.34
CA CYS A 414 8.50 15.77 17.50
C CYS A 414 8.06 17.17 17.95
N SER A 415 8.99 18.05 18.26
CA SER A 415 8.67 19.45 18.59
C SER A 415 7.77 20.10 17.52
N ASN A 416 8.20 20.06 16.25
CA ASN A 416 7.38 20.35 15.06
C ASN A 416 7.40 19.12 14.16
N ALA A 417 6.32 18.85 13.43
CA ALA A 417 6.18 17.76 12.49
C ALA A 417 6.63 16.38 13.00
N GLY A 418 5.69 15.59 13.43
CA GLY A 418 5.91 14.15 13.54
C GLY A 418 6.21 13.51 12.18
N GLY A 419 5.53 13.97 11.12
CA GLY A 419 5.76 13.53 9.75
C GLY A 419 7.05 14.08 9.14
N ILE A 420 6.95 15.01 8.19
CA ILE A 420 8.12 15.59 7.50
C ILE A 420 8.35 17.05 7.86
N SER A 421 9.62 17.44 7.95
CA SER A 421 10.03 18.82 8.18
C SER A 421 11.13 19.24 7.21
N SER A 422 11.10 20.50 6.78
CA SER A 422 12.17 21.03 5.93
C SER A 422 12.37 22.52 6.05
N ILE A 423 13.59 22.96 5.71
CA ILE A 423 13.96 24.37 5.59
C ILE A 423 14.45 24.61 4.17
N GLY A 424 13.73 25.47 3.41
CA GLY A 424 14.10 25.86 2.05
C GLY A 424 14.04 24.72 1.03
N VAL A 425 13.06 23.83 1.12
CA VAL A 425 12.94 22.65 0.24
C VAL A 425 11.60 22.62 -0.45
N SER A 426 11.61 22.39 -1.76
CA SER A 426 10.42 22.07 -2.54
C SER A 426 10.07 20.59 -2.42
N TRP A 427 8.75 20.26 -2.41
CA TRP A 427 8.27 18.90 -2.32
C TRP A 427 7.23 18.59 -3.39
N THR A 428 7.25 17.35 -3.87
CA THR A 428 6.17 16.76 -4.65
C THR A 428 5.74 15.46 -3.96
N ILE A 429 4.60 15.52 -3.29
CA ILE A 429 4.03 14.42 -2.50
C ILE A 429 2.85 13.86 -3.29
N THR A 430 2.93 12.59 -3.67
CA THR A 430 1.94 11.94 -4.54
C THR A 430 1.40 10.67 -3.91
N ASN A 431 0.06 10.51 -3.90
CA ASN A 431 -0.64 9.30 -3.45
C ASN A 431 -0.19 8.78 -2.06
N SER A 432 0.11 9.70 -1.14
CA SER A 432 0.68 9.37 0.16
C SER A 432 -0.34 9.54 1.29
N LEU A 433 -0.04 9.01 2.47
CA LEU A 433 -0.86 9.11 3.67
C LEU A 433 -0.05 9.73 4.81
N PHE A 434 -0.61 10.77 5.44
CA PHE A 434 -0.10 11.34 6.68
C PHE A 434 -1.20 11.28 7.73
N SER A 435 -1.02 10.49 8.78
CA SER A 435 -2.07 10.37 9.80
C SER A 435 -1.52 10.10 11.19
N TYR A 436 -2.22 10.63 12.20
CA TYR A 436 -1.90 10.47 13.61
C TYR A 436 -0.49 10.97 13.98
N ASN A 437 0.08 11.90 13.23
CA ASN A 437 1.32 12.55 13.62
C ASN A 437 1.01 13.71 14.58
N GLU A 438 1.89 13.92 15.55
CA GLU A 438 1.69 14.90 16.63
C GLU A 438 2.89 15.83 16.79
N THR A 439 2.60 17.05 17.27
CA THR A 439 3.64 17.95 17.77
C THR A 439 3.67 17.92 19.29
N THR A 440 4.87 17.85 19.85
CA THR A 440 5.08 17.86 21.31
C THR A 440 5.56 19.24 21.81
N GLY A 441 6.11 20.09 20.92
CA GLY A 441 6.49 21.46 21.25
C GLY A 441 5.29 22.39 21.41
N TRP A 442 5.54 23.58 21.95
CA TRP A 442 4.57 24.64 22.11
C TRP A 442 5.24 26.00 22.18
N GLY A 443 4.55 27.05 21.75
CA GLY A 443 5.07 28.39 21.77
C GLY A 443 5.51 28.93 20.42
N ALA A 444 5.31 28.17 19.35
CA ALA A 444 5.52 28.52 17.94
C ALA A 444 7.00 28.80 17.53
N ASN A 445 7.19 29.30 16.32
CA ASN A 445 8.46 29.80 15.76
C ASN A 445 8.17 31.15 15.08
N PRO A 446 8.86 32.26 15.47
CA PRO A 446 9.77 32.36 16.62
C PRO A 446 9.06 32.09 17.94
N GLN A 447 9.80 31.53 18.89
CA GLN A 447 9.24 31.15 20.19
C GLN A 447 8.66 32.34 20.95
N ARG A 448 7.50 32.16 21.57
CA ARG A 448 6.92 33.14 22.48
C ARG A 448 7.74 33.22 23.78
N SER A 449 7.82 34.41 24.35
CA SER A 449 8.54 34.60 25.61
C SER A 449 8.04 33.68 26.71
N GLY A 450 8.94 32.91 27.31
CA GLY A 450 8.65 31.95 28.35
C GLY A 450 8.18 30.54 27.85
N SER A 451 8.22 30.32 26.53
CA SER A 451 7.95 29.00 25.94
C SER A 451 9.22 28.38 25.36
N PRO A 452 9.25 27.05 25.19
CA PRO A 452 10.40 26.37 24.57
C PRO A 452 10.43 26.50 23.04
N GLY A 453 9.31 26.89 22.42
CA GLY A 453 9.14 26.90 20.98
C GLY A 453 8.64 25.57 20.40
N GLY A 454 8.19 25.59 19.14
CA GLY A 454 7.66 24.46 18.42
C GLY A 454 6.13 24.38 18.44
N GLY A 455 5.59 23.23 18.07
CA GLY A 455 4.14 22.95 18.09
C GLY A 455 3.42 23.08 16.76
N SER A 456 4.13 23.20 15.65
CA SER A 456 3.51 23.47 14.34
C SER A 456 3.77 22.35 13.31
N GLY A 457 2.80 22.15 12.39
CA GLY A 457 2.95 21.32 11.20
C GLY A 457 2.99 19.83 11.49
N ALA A 458 2.08 19.27 12.27
CA ALA A 458 2.16 17.87 12.72
C ALA A 458 2.44 16.86 11.60
N ALA A 459 1.76 16.96 10.46
CA ALA A 459 2.05 16.12 9.29
C ALA A 459 3.21 16.69 8.47
N ILE A 460 3.12 17.99 8.08
CA ILE A 460 4.10 18.64 7.19
C ILE A 460 4.45 20.02 7.74
N TYR A 461 5.76 20.22 8.01
CA TYR A 461 6.33 21.53 8.36
C TYR A 461 7.31 21.98 7.28
N ASN A 462 6.97 23.01 6.51
CA ASN A 462 7.80 23.54 5.43
C ASN A 462 8.02 25.04 5.62
N ASP A 463 9.23 25.41 5.98
CA ASP A 463 9.67 26.80 6.20
C ASP A 463 10.80 27.14 5.25
N GLY A 464 10.92 28.40 4.85
CA GLY A 464 11.99 28.88 3.98
C GLY A 464 11.62 30.14 3.22
N ASN A 465 12.19 30.30 2.04
CA ASN A 465 11.92 31.41 1.12
C ASN A 465 11.22 30.88 -0.14
N GLU A 466 11.93 30.84 -1.26
CA GLU A 466 11.41 30.32 -2.51
C GLU A 466 11.31 28.78 -2.46
N MET A 467 10.10 28.26 -2.46
CA MET A 467 9.83 26.82 -2.44
C MET A 467 8.43 26.51 -2.92
N THR A 468 8.21 25.31 -3.40
CA THR A 468 6.87 24.83 -3.80
C THR A 468 6.55 23.52 -3.09
N LEU A 469 5.41 23.48 -2.38
CA LEU A 469 4.84 22.25 -1.83
C LEU A 469 3.65 21.83 -2.70
N ARG A 470 3.76 20.65 -3.33
CA ARG A 470 2.69 20.00 -4.08
C ARG A 470 2.20 18.78 -3.33
N VAL A 471 0.90 18.74 -3.06
CA VAL A 471 0.18 17.64 -2.39
C VAL A 471 -0.86 17.11 -3.38
N LEU A 472 -0.61 15.92 -3.94
CA LEU A 472 -1.27 15.39 -5.11
C LEU A 472 -1.82 13.98 -4.82
N GLY A 473 -3.14 13.75 -4.93
CA GLY A 473 -3.75 12.45 -4.65
C GLY A 473 -3.50 11.95 -3.21
N THR A 474 -3.19 12.84 -2.29
CA THR A 474 -2.67 12.52 -0.96
C THR A 474 -3.75 12.71 0.12
N LYS A 475 -3.68 11.90 1.16
CA LYS A 475 -4.59 11.95 2.30
C LYS A 475 -3.84 12.40 3.55
N ILE A 476 -4.34 13.44 4.20
CA ILE A 476 -3.79 13.98 5.45
C ILE A 476 -4.92 14.05 6.47
N GLU A 477 -4.88 13.19 7.49
CA GLU A 477 -5.99 13.08 8.42
C GLU A 477 -5.54 12.74 9.85
N HIS A 478 -6.32 13.20 10.85
CA HIS A 478 -6.10 12.88 12.27
C HIS A 478 -4.72 13.30 12.81
N ASN A 479 -4.08 14.31 12.24
CA ASN A 479 -2.84 14.86 12.80
C ASN A 479 -3.16 15.99 13.77
N HIS A 480 -2.38 16.17 14.83
CA HIS A 480 -2.62 17.17 15.87
C HIS A 480 -1.43 18.09 16.09
N ALA A 481 -1.68 19.41 16.08
CA ALA A 481 -0.66 20.42 16.35
C ALA A 481 -1.05 21.31 17.55
N ASN A 482 -0.15 21.43 18.50
CA ASN A 482 -0.34 22.29 19.67
C ASN A 482 -0.42 23.80 19.33
N GLU A 483 0.09 24.20 18.16
CA GLU A 483 0.07 25.59 17.70
C GLU A 483 -0.66 25.75 16.38
N GLY A 484 -0.07 25.47 15.24
CA GLY A 484 -0.70 25.73 13.97
C GLY A 484 -0.37 24.77 12.84
N GLY A 485 -1.32 24.63 11.90
CA GLY A 485 -1.10 23.87 10.67
C GLY A 485 -0.93 22.37 10.89
N ALA A 486 -1.81 21.70 11.62
CA ALA A 486 -1.70 20.28 11.92
C ALA A 486 -1.53 19.40 10.68
N ALA A 487 -2.25 19.70 9.57
CA ALA A 487 -2.00 19.08 8.28
C ALA A 487 -0.76 19.68 7.60
N ILE A 488 -0.73 21.00 7.44
CA ILE A 488 0.33 21.69 6.72
C ILE A 488 0.65 23.02 7.41
N PHE A 489 1.89 23.18 7.84
CA PHE A 489 2.48 24.46 8.18
C PHE A 489 3.42 24.86 7.04
N PHE A 490 3.06 25.94 6.31
CA PHE A 490 3.82 26.44 5.18
C PHE A 490 4.17 27.92 5.38
N VAL A 491 5.43 28.23 5.51
CA VAL A 491 5.93 29.60 5.66
C VAL A 491 7.02 29.90 4.64
N SER A 492 6.71 30.81 3.70
CA SER A 492 7.69 31.44 2.83
C SER A 492 7.95 32.84 3.36
N ASN A 493 9.14 33.04 3.94
CA ASN A 493 9.48 34.29 4.66
C ASN A 493 9.47 35.51 3.75
N ASP A 494 9.83 35.36 2.49
CA ASP A 494 9.83 36.41 1.45
C ASP A 494 8.52 36.41 0.62
N ARG A 495 7.56 35.55 0.92
CA ARG A 495 6.27 35.41 0.21
C ARG A 495 6.37 35.00 -1.26
N THR A 496 7.43 34.29 -1.65
CA THR A 496 7.60 33.79 -3.02
C THR A 496 7.14 32.35 -3.21
N GLY A 497 7.02 31.57 -2.13
CA GLY A 497 6.68 30.16 -2.13
C GLY A 497 5.20 29.86 -2.43
N HIS A 498 4.93 28.67 -2.94
CA HIS A 498 3.60 28.21 -3.38
C HIS A 498 3.15 26.93 -2.69
N LEU A 499 1.89 26.87 -2.32
CA LEU A 499 1.19 25.65 -1.86
C LEU A 499 0.12 25.25 -2.88
N ILE A 500 0.21 24.01 -3.39
CA ILE A 500 -0.67 23.42 -4.41
C ILE A 500 -1.22 22.11 -3.87
N ILE A 501 -2.54 21.96 -3.85
CA ILE A 501 -3.27 20.78 -3.35
C ILE A 501 -4.23 20.32 -4.43
N GLU A 502 -4.03 19.12 -4.98
CA GLU A 502 -4.83 18.56 -6.06
C GLU A 502 -5.26 17.12 -5.74
N ASP A 503 -6.51 16.77 -6.07
CA ASP A 503 -7.08 15.42 -5.92
C ASP A 503 -6.83 14.81 -4.51
N SER A 504 -6.81 15.66 -3.47
CA SER A 504 -6.37 15.30 -2.12
C SER A 504 -7.47 15.48 -1.08
N VAL A 505 -7.34 14.77 0.04
CA VAL A 505 -8.26 14.87 1.18
C VAL A 505 -7.50 15.27 2.44
N LEU A 506 -7.83 16.42 3.00
CA LEU A 506 -7.32 16.92 4.27
C LEU A 506 -8.48 17.04 5.24
N ARG A 507 -8.54 16.23 6.29
CA ARG A 507 -9.64 16.23 7.25
C ARG A 507 -9.20 15.89 8.67
N ASP A 508 -9.98 16.31 9.65
CA ASP A 508 -9.76 15.96 11.05
C ASP A 508 -8.32 16.26 11.53
N ASN A 509 -7.78 17.43 11.14
CA ASN A 509 -6.43 17.86 11.53
C ASN A 509 -6.52 19.08 12.48
N PRO A 510 -6.85 18.88 13.77
CA PRO A 510 -7.00 19.98 14.71
C PRO A 510 -5.67 20.67 15.03
N SER A 511 -5.74 22.00 15.16
CA SER A 511 -4.66 22.87 15.64
C SER A 511 -5.19 23.70 16.80
N ASP A 512 -4.49 23.71 17.94
CA ASP A 512 -4.96 24.37 19.17
C ASP A 512 -4.71 25.89 19.18
N GLY A 513 -3.86 26.39 18.27
CA GLY A 513 -3.44 27.79 18.21
C GLY A 513 -3.98 28.54 17.00
N PHE A 514 -3.21 28.60 15.92
CA PHE A 514 -3.49 29.45 14.77
C PHE A 514 -3.64 28.66 13.46
N GLY A 515 -4.32 29.26 12.47
CA GLY A 515 -4.53 28.66 11.14
C GLY A 515 -4.90 29.72 10.10
N THR A 516 -5.04 29.28 8.86
CA THR A 516 -5.49 30.13 7.75
C THR A 516 -7.01 30.05 7.62
N ALA A 517 -7.68 31.20 7.65
CA ALA A 517 -9.13 31.27 7.55
C ALA A 517 -9.64 30.56 6.28
N GLY A 518 -10.62 29.67 6.44
CA GLY A 518 -11.21 28.87 5.37
C GLY A 518 -10.42 27.61 4.97
N PHE A 519 -9.32 27.30 5.68
CA PHE A 519 -8.49 26.12 5.43
C PHE A 519 -8.17 25.40 6.75
N PRO A 520 -9.08 24.58 7.28
CA PRO A 520 -8.85 23.82 8.51
C PRO A 520 -7.56 23.00 8.45
N GLY A 521 -6.81 22.98 9.55
CA GLY A 521 -5.54 22.27 9.64
C GLY A 521 -4.38 22.86 8.84
N ILE A 522 -4.55 23.97 8.15
CA ILE A 522 -3.49 24.61 7.37
C ILE A 522 -3.11 25.97 7.94
N PHE A 523 -1.81 26.23 8.10
CA PHE A 523 -1.23 27.56 8.23
C PHE A 523 -0.39 27.88 6.99
N TYR A 524 -0.75 28.96 6.29
CA TYR A 524 -0.13 29.35 5.03
C TYR A 524 0.35 30.80 5.03
N LEU A 525 1.58 30.97 4.68
CA LEU A 525 2.25 32.25 4.50
C LEU A 525 3.10 32.21 3.24
N GLY A 526 2.48 32.38 2.07
CA GLY A 526 3.17 32.27 0.77
C GLY A 526 2.70 33.28 -0.25
N ARG A 527 2.94 33.02 -1.54
CA ARG A 527 2.58 33.87 -2.68
C ARG A 527 1.15 33.63 -3.13
N GLY A 528 0.33 34.65 -3.00
CA GLY A 528 -1.08 34.58 -3.44
C GLY A 528 -1.91 33.60 -2.60
N PRO A 529 -3.06 33.18 -3.09
CA PRO A 529 -3.88 32.19 -2.42
C PRO A 529 -3.31 30.78 -2.56
N ILE A 530 -3.68 29.89 -1.63
CA ILE A 530 -3.47 28.45 -1.77
C ILE A 530 -4.17 27.98 -3.05
N GLN A 531 -3.48 27.21 -3.89
CA GLN A 531 -4.05 26.63 -5.11
C GLN A 531 -4.66 25.27 -4.76
N VAL A 532 -6.00 25.17 -4.87
CA VAL A 532 -6.74 23.95 -4.53
C VAL A 532 -7.60 23.54 -5.72
N SER A 533 -7.51 22.28 -6.15
CA SER A 533 -8.35 21.68 -7.17
C SER A 533 -8.76 20.25 -6.81
N ASN A 534 -10.02 19.89 -7.08
CA ASN A 534 -10.59 18.55 -6.84
C ASN A 534 -10.29 17.96 -5.45
N SER A 535 -10.18 18.81 -4.43
CA SER A 535 -9.74 18.40 -3.10
C SER A 535 -10.75 18.76 -2.02
N THR A 536 -10.79 17.96 -0.95
CA THR A 536 -11.60 18.24 0.25
C THR A 536 -10.68 18.73 1.37
N ILE A 537 -11.05 19.84 2.02
CA ILE A 537 -10.32 20.38 3.19
C ILE A 537 -11.39 20.69 4.26
N GLU A 538 -11.45 19.89 5.33
CA GLU A 538 -12.46 19.94 6.39
C GLU A 538 -11.92 19.58 7.79
#